data_e76b8dd18aa5dcc0cc45c45ea0bd61bb
#
_entry.id   e76b8dd18aa5dcc0cc45c45ea0bd61bb
#
_cell.length_a   1.000
_cell.length_b   1.000
_cell.length_c   1.000
_cell.angle_alpha   90.00
_cell.angle_beta   90.00
_cell.angle_gamma   90.00
#
_symmetry.space_group_name_H-M   'P 1'
#
loop_
_entity.id
_entity.type
_entity.pdbx_description
1 polymer ?
#
loop_
_entity_poly.entity_id
_entity_poly.type
_entity_poly.pdbx_seq_one_letter_code
_entity_poly.pdbx_strand_id
1 'polypeptide(L)'
;MQYLLIVKKALGMLEKLRQAAREMRVAVVKMTTAAGSGHPGGSLGIADVFAALYLGGVLKFKPGDARWKGRDYFVLSNGHLNPAWYAALAQAKCIPERELTTLRQLGSRLQGHPVRGTLPQVEVSTGSLGQGIGVAVGIALGMKMERLPNRVYCSMGDGELEEGSCWEAFAAASHYKLDNLTIFIDRNGLQQNGRTEGIMTLEPLAERLSSFGLNVINADGHDFTQILAAFKKARATKGKPSAIIFKTTMGKGVSFMQAKHEWHGKALSQTQAAEALKELAQ
;
A
#
# COMPACT_ATOMS: atom_id res chain seq x y z
N MET A 1 -28.48 -24.52 -3.77
CA MET A 1 -28.26 -23.68 -4.98
C MET A 1 -27.66 -22.30 -4.63
N GLN A 2 -28.23 -21.55 -3.69
CA GLN A 2 -27.75 -20.21 -3.29
C GLN A 2 -26.34 -20.20 -2.71
N TYR A 3 -25.95 -21.16 -1.87
CA TYR A 3 -24.60 -21.31 -1.30
C TYR A 3 -23.52 -21.50 -2.37
N LEU A 4 -23.78 -22.38 -3.35
CA LEU A 4 -22.85 -22.61 -4.48
C LEU A 4 -22.63 -21.36 -5.34
N LEU A 5 -23.67 -20.54 -5.49
CA LEU A 5 -23.58 -19.26 -6.23
C LEU A 5 -22.70 -18.23 -5.49
N ILE A 6 -22.84 -18.16 -4.17
CA ILE A 6 -22.02 -17.28 -3.31
C ILE A 6 -20.55 -17.70 -3.38
N VAL A 7 -20.27 -19.02 -3.26
CA VAL A 7 -18.89 -19.54 -3.35
C VAL A 7 -18.28 -19.26 -4.72
N LYS A 8 -19.01 -19.53 -5.82
CA LYS A 8 -18.53 -19.23 -7.19
C LYS A 8 -18.23 -17.73 -7.38
N LYS A 9 -19.09 -16.84 -6.85
CA LYS A 9 -18.89 -15.39 -6.94
C LYS A 9 -17.64 -14.94 -6.15
N ALA A 10 -17.44 -15.50 -4.96
CA ALA A 10 -16.26 -15.23 -4.13
C ALA A 10 -14.96 -15.69 -4.81
N LEU A 11 -14.94 -16.92 -5.34
CA LEU A 11 -13.79 -17.46 -6.08
C LEU A 11 -13.47 -16.62 -7.33
N GLY A 12 -14.50 -16.22 -8.09
CA GLY A 12 -14.32 -15.36 -9.26
C GLY A 12 -13.77 -13.97 -8.91
N MET A 13 -14.13 -13.42 -7.74
CA MET A 13 -13.55 -12.17 -7.26
C MET A 13 -12.06 -12.35 -6.89
N LEU A 14 -11.71 -13.41 -6.17
CA LEU A 14 -10.33 -13.67 -5.79
C LEU A 14 -9.42 -13.85 -7.02
N GLU A 15 -9.91 -14.53 -8.06
CA GLU A 15 -9.15 -14.69 -9.30
C GLU A 15 -8.93 -13.35 -10.02
N LYS A 16 -9.94 -12.50 -10.10
CA LYS A 16 -9.81 -11.13 -10.64
C LYS A 16 -8.77 -10.30 -9.87
N LEU A 17 -8.71 -10.43 -8.56
CA LEU A 17 -7.72 -9.73 -7.74
C LEU A 17 -6.31 -10.26 -7.98
N ARG A 18 -6.13 -11.58 -8.14
CA ARG A 18 -4.82 -12.17 -8.49
C ARG A 18 -4.34 -11.65 -9.85
N GLN A 19 -5.22 -11.66 -10.84
CA GLN A 19 -4.90 -11.14 -12.16
C GLN A 19 -4.54 -9.65 -12.11
N ALA A 20 -5.31 -8.83 -11.42
CA ALA A 20 -5.04 -7.41 -11.26
C ALA A 20 -3.68 -7.16 -10.58
N ALA A 21 -3.36 -7.89 -9.52
CA ALA A 21 -2.05 -7.77 -8.85
C ALA A 21 -0.89 -8.19 -9.76
N ARG A 22 -1.07 -9.22 -10.59
CA ARG A 22 -0.11 -9.63 -11.62
C ARG A 22 0.11 -8.49 -12.63
N GLU A 23 -0.95 -7.91 -13.16
CA GLU A 23 -0.90 -6.78 -14.09
C GLU A 23 -0.24 -5.53 -13.45
N MET A 24 -0.50 -5.27 -12.18
CA MET A 24 0.19 -4.21 -11.42
C MET A 24 1.70 -4.46 -11.37
N ARG A 25 2.14 -5.71 -11.11
CA ARG A 25 3.57 -6.08 -11.13
C ARG A 25 4.20 -5.86 -12.50
N VAL A 26 3.51 -6.26 -13.56
CA VAL A 26 3.94 -6.00 -14.95
C VAL A 26 4.09 -4.49 -15.19
N ALA A 27 3.11 -3.69 -14.75
CA ALA A 27 3.16 -2.23 -14.88
C ALA A 27 4.34 -1.63 -14.08
N VAL A 28 4.60 -2.10 -12.85
CA VAL A 28 5.74 -1.67 -12.03
C VAL A 28 7.07 -1.92 -12.74
N VAL A 29 7.27 -3.13 -13.29
CA VAL A 29 8.49 -3.46 -14.04
C VAL A 29 8.65 -2.52 -15.24
N LYS A 30 7.60 -2.37 -16.05
CA LYS A 30 7.63 -1.52 -17.26
C LYS A 30 7.93 -0.06 -16.93
N MET A 31 7.21 0.54 -15.95
CA MET A 31 7.35 1.96 -15.65
C MET A 31 8.68 2.28 -14.97
N THR A 32 9.20 1.44 -14.07
CA THR A 32 10.50 1.69 -13.41
C THR A 32 11.67 1.47 -14.37
N THR A 33 11.56 0.51 -15.29
CA THR A 33 12.55 0.28 -16.35
C THR A 33 12.58 1.44 -17.33
N ALA A 34 11.41 1.92 -17.77
CA ALA A 34 11.33 3.08 -18.68
C ALA A 34 11.88 4.36 -18.05
N ALA A 35 11.66 4.55 -16.74
CA ALA A 35 12.20 5.67 -15.99
C ALA A 35 13.71 5.55 -15.68
N GLY A 36 14.31 4.38 -15.80
CA GLY A 36 15.69 4.11 -15.38
C GLY A 36 15.93 4.30 -13.87
N SER A 37 14.87 4.48 -13.08
CA SER A 37 14.93 4.71 -11.63
C SER A 37 13.60 4.38 -10.99
N GLY A 38 13.61 4.14 -9.65
CA GLY A 38 12.40 3.86 -8.89
C GLY A 38 12.60 2.71 -7.89
N HIS A 39 11.52 2.30 -7.23
CA HIS A 39 11.56 1.31 -6.16
C HIS A 39 10.69 0.09 -6.55
N PRO A 40 11.20 -0.80 -7.44
CA PRO A 40 10.41 -1.92 -7.92
C PRO A 40 10.21 -3.00 -6.84
N GLY A 41 11.20 -3.26 -5.99
CA GLY A 41 11.17 -4.39 -5.06
C GLY A 41 9.98 -4.39 -4.11
N GLY A 42 9.82 -3.34 -3.30
CA GLY A 42 8.66 -3.18 -2.41
C GLY A 42 7.35 -3.06 -3.18
N SER A 43 7.37 -2.36 -4.33
CA SER A 43 6.20 -2.20 -5.19
C SER A 43 5.68 -3.55 -5.72
N LEU A 44 6.55 -4.48 -6.10
CA LEU A 44 6.16 -5.85 -6.47
C LEU A 44 5.58 -6.62 -5.28
N GLY A 45 6.12 -6.39 -4.07
CA GLY A 45 5.67 -7.04 -2.84
C GLY A 45 4.25 -6.64 -2.43
N ILE A 46 3.92 -5.36 -2.44
CA ILE A 46 2.65 -4.82 -1.92
C ILE A 46 1.48 -4.91 -2.92
N ALA A 47 1.72 -5.34 -4.15
CA ALA A 47 0.72 -5.30 -5.23
C ALA A 47 -0.59 -6.01 -4.89
N ASP A 48 -0.55 -7.16 -4.16
CA ASP A 48 -1.76 -7.89 -3.76
C ASP A 48 -2.62 -7.07 -2.78
N VAL A 49 -1.97 -6.40 -1.82
CA VAL A 49 -2.67 -5.54 -0.84
C VAL A 49 -3.32 -4.35 -1.54
N PHE A 50 -2.63 -3.72 -2.50
CA PHE A 50 -3.21 -2.60 -3.26
C PHE A 50 -4.32 -3.04 -4.21
N ALA A 51 -4.22 -4.24 -4.81
CA ALA A 51 -5.31 -4.82 -5.58
C ALA A 51 -6.56 -5.03 -4.71
N ALA A 52 -6.40 -5.59 -3.51
CA ALA A 52 -7.49 -5.74 -2.57
C ALA A 52 -8.07 -4.39 -2.12
N LEU A 53 -7.21 -3.41 -1.83
CA LEU A 53 -7.64 -2.07 -1.38
C LEU A 53 -8.52 -1.38 -2.42
N TYR A 54 -8.07 -1.31 -3.68
CA TYR A 54 -8.72 -0.56 -4.75
C TYR A 54 -9.80 -1.34 -5.50
N LEU A 55 -9.59 -2.65 -5.71
CA LEU A 55 -10.49 -3.47 -6.54
C LEU A 55 -11.31 -4.48 -5.72
N GLY A 56 -10.92 -4.74 -4.47
CA GLY A 56 -11.62 -5.64 -3.54
C GLY A 56 -12.76 -4.98 -2.76
N GLY A 57 -13.07 -3.71 -3.03
CA GLY A 57 -14.14 -2.97 -2.36
C GLY A 57 -13.82 -2.52 -0.93
N VAL A 58 -12.54 -2.45 -0.56
CA VAL A 58 -12.08 -1.97 0.75
C VAL A 58 -12.17 -0.44 0.80
N LEU A 59 -11.52 0.25 -0.12
CA LEU A 59 -11.51 1.71 -0.23
C LEU A 59 -12.75 2.19 -1.00
N LYS A 60 -13.49 3.13 -0.44
CA LYS A 60 -14.59 3.80 -1.15
C LYS A 60 -14.05 4.95 -1.98
N PHE A 61 -14.25 4.93 -3.27
CA PHE A 61 -13.88 6.00 -4.19
C PHE A 61 -14.77 5.98 -5.43
N LYS A 62 -14.71 7.02 -6.25
CA LYS A 62 -15.32 7.05 -7.58
C LYS A 62 -14.25 7.31 -8.62
N PRO A 63 -14.03 6.39 -9.59
CA PRO A 63 -13.20 6.69 -10.74
C PRO A 63 -13.70 7.98 -11.43
N GLY A 64 -12.78 8.88 -11.78
CA GLY A 64 -13.14 10.15 -12.43
C GLY A 64 -13.66 11.26 -11.51
N ASP A 65 -14.03 10.97 -10.26
CA ASP A 65 -14.49 11.97 -9.29
C ASP A 65 -13.72 11.84 -7.95
N ALA A 66 -12.48 12.28 -7.95
CA ALA A 66 -11.62 12.25 -6.75
C ALA A 66 -12.07 13.25 -5.66
N ARG A 67 -13.02 14.15 -5.96
CA ARG A 67 -13.57 15.12 -5.00
C ARG A 67 -14.91 14.66 -4.38
N TRP A 68 -15.38 13.47 -4.73
CA TRP A 68 -16.59 12.94 -4.15
C TRP A 68 -16.52 12.89 -2.61
N LYS A 69 -17.38 13.61 -1.93
CA LYS A 69 -17.35 13.78 -0.46
C LYS A 69 -17.55 12.45 0.31
N GLY A 70 -18.17 11.44 -0.30
CA GLY A 70 -18.37 10.12 0.32
C GLY A 70 -17.19 9.17 0.19
N ARG A 71 -16.05 9.60 -0.39
CA ARG A 71 -14.85 8.78 -0.56
C ARG A 71 -14.10 8.58 0.76
N ASP A 72 -13.41 7.47 0.86
CA ASP A 72 -12.38 7.29 1.87
C ASP A 72 -11.07 8.00 1.43
N TYR A 73 -10.12 8.13 2.35
CA TYR A 73 -8.85 8.79 2.12
C TYR A 73 -7.72 7.78 2.20
N PHE A 74 -6.76 7.91 1.32
CA PHE A 74 -5.58 7.06 1.31
C PHE A 74 -4.31 7.90 1.36
N VAL A 75 -3.42 7.57 2.30
CA VAL A 75 -2.09 8.17 2.46
C VAL A 75 -1.04 7.08 2.23
N LEU A 76 -0.20 7.27 1.23
CA LEU A 76 0.96 6.43 0.98
C LEU A 76 2.15 7.02 1.76
N SER A 77 2.31 6.66 3.05
CA SER A 77 3.40 7.19 3.90
C SER A 77 4.77 6.71 3.41
N ASN A 78 4.88 5.42 3.07
CA ASN A 78 6.01 4.84 2.35
C ASN A 78 6.02 5.26 0.86
N GLY A 79 6.18 6.55 0.61
CA GLY A 79 5.97 7.20 -0.68
C GLY A 79 6.74 6.60 -1.86
N HIS A 80 7.83 5.89 -1.59
CA HIS A 80 8.62 5.18 -2.59
C HIS A 80 7.89 3.98 -3.23
N LEU A 81 6.78 3.47 -2.62
CA LEU A 81 5.92 2.44 -3.21
C LEU A 81 4.91 3.00 -4.22
N ASN A 82 5.06 4.26 -4.62
CA ASN A 82 4.21 4.91 -5.61
C ASN A 82 4.09 4.16 -6.96
N PRO A 83 5.07 3.38 -7.47
CA PRO A 83 4.85 2.62 -8.68
C PRO A 83 3.70 1.62 -8.56
N ALA A 84 3.62 0.88 -7.43
CA ALA A 84 2.48 -0.01 -7.17
C ALA A 84 1.17 0.77 -7.03
N TRP A 85 1.20 1.92 -6.35
CA TRP A 85 0.01 2.74 -6.20
C TRP A 85 -0.47 3.33 -7.53
N TYR A 86 0.41 3.85 -8.38
CA TYR A 86 0.02 4.34 -9.71
C TYR A 86 -0.55 3.20 -10.58
N ALA A 87 0.02 2.00 -10.50
CA ALA A 87 -0.56 0.82 -11.16
C ALA A 87 -1.97 0.51 -10.64
N ALA A 88 -2.18 0.59 -9.31
CA ALA A 88 -3.50 0.41 -8.71
C ALA A 88 -4.50 1.49 -9.16
N LEU A 89 -4.09 2.76 -9.23
CA LEU A 89 -4.92 3.85 -9.74
C LEU A 89 -5.31 3.66 -11.22
N ALA A 90 -4.40 3.14 -12.04
CA ALA A 90 -4.68 2.83 -13.45
C ALA A 90 -5.68 1.68 -13.57
N GLN A 91 -5.49 0.59 -12.83
CA GLN A 91 -6.44 -0.54 -12.78
C GLN A 91 -7.82 -0.10 -12.27
N ALA A 92 -7.86 0.80 -11.30
CA ALA A 92 -9.08 1.40 -10.76
C ALA A 92 -9.70 2.48 -11.67
N LYS A 93 -9.14 2.71 -12.86
CA LYS A 93 -9.59 3.73 -13.84
C LYS A 93 -9.57 5.16 -13.30
N CYS A 94 -8.72 5.45 -12.33
CA CYS A 94 -8.51 6.79 -11.78
C CYS A 94 -7.54 7.63 -12.64
N ILE A 95 -6.61 6.94 -13.32
CA ILE A 95 -5.67 7.53 -14.29
C ILE A 95 -5.60 6.66 -15.56
N PRO A 96 -5.27 7.22 -16.72
CA PRO A 96 -5.05 6.42 -17.92
C PRO A 96 -3.81 5.52 -17.80
N GLU A 97 -3.92 4.27 -18.22
CA GLU A 97 -2.80 3.31 -18.19
C GLU A 97 -1.57 3.79 -18.95
N ARG A 98 -1.79 4.48 -20.10
CA ARG A 98 -0.71 5.05 -20.91
C ARG A 98 0.18 6.05 -20.16
N GLU A 99 -0.31 6.66 -19.08
CA GLU A 99 0.51 7.58 -18.27
C GLU A 99 1.59 6.86 -17.46
N LEU A 100 1.44 5.57 -17.17
CA LEU A 100 2.38 4.82 -16.33
C LEU A 100 3.82 4.87 -16.87
N THR A 101 3.99 4.91 -18.20
CA THR A 101 5.31 5.01 -18.84
C THR A 101 5.98 6.36 -18.69
N THR A 102 5.26 7.37 -18.16
CA THR A 102 5.81 8.71 -17.91
C THR A 102 6.36 8.90 -16.51
N LEU A 103 6.41 7.82 -15.69
CA LEU A 103 6.94 7.87 -14.34
C LEU A 103 8.28 8.61 -14.30
N ARG A 104 8.42 9.60 -13.39
CA ARG A 104 9.64 10.41 -13.17
C ARG A 104 10.14 11.20 -14.37
N GLN A 105 9.39 11.30 -15.46
CA GLN A 105 9.75 12.18 -16.57
C GLN A 105 9.43 13.64 -16.25
N LEU A 106 10.19 14.57 -16.81
CA LEU A 106 9.96 16.00 -16.65
C LEU A 106 8.54 16.36 -17.14
N GLY A 107 7.79 17.06 -16.31
CA GLY A 107 6.40 17.45 -16.60
C GLY A 107 5.35 16.35 -16.37
N SER A 108 5.75 15.12 -16.03
CA SER A 108 4.80 14.06 -15.69
C SER A 108 4.11 14.34 -14.36
N ARG A 109 2.83 13.95 -14.27
CA ARG A 109 2.08 13.92 -13.01
C ARG A 109 2.52 12.78 -12.09
N LEU A 110 3.15 11.73 -12.65
CA LEU A 110 3.62 10.56 -11.94
C LEU A 110 5.03 10.81 -11.42
N GLN A 111 5.10 11.54 -10.30
CA GLN A 111 6.35 11.89 -9.63
C GLN A 111 7.01 10.68 -8.99
N GLY A 112 8.32 10.76 -8.69
CA GLY A 112 9.09 9.69 -8.06
C GLY A 112 8.68 9.37 -6.62
N HIS A 113 8.00 10.30 -5.96
CA HIS A 113 7.23 10.17 -4.73
C HIS A 113 5.94 10.97 -4.92
N PRO A 114 4.84 10.66 -4.21
CA PRO A 114 3.59 11.39 -4.36
C PRO A 114 3.76 12.87 -4.04
N VAL A 115 3.29 13.74 -4.94
CA VAL A 115 3.27 15.20 -4.74
C VAL A 115 1.83 15.69 -4.81
N ARG A 116 1.37 16.33 -3.73
CA ARG A 116 0.02 16.92 -3.68
C ARG A 116 -0.17 17.93 -4.80
N GLY A 117 -1.28 17.82 -5.49
CA GLY A 117 -1.62 18.70 -6.62
C GLY A 117 -1.25 18.12 -8.00
N THR A 118 -0.44 17.05 -8.08
CA THR A 118 -0.15 16.39 -9.37
C THR A 118 -1.27 15.45 -9.81
N LEU A 119 -1.80 14.68 -8.86
CA LEU A 119 -2.96 13.82 -9.05
C LEU A 119 -4.03 14.15 -8.00
N PRO A 120 -5.32 14.17 -8.38
CA PRO A 120 -6.41 14.45 -7.42
C PRO A 120 -6.52 13.44 -6.27
N GLN A 121 -5.95 12.23 -6.44
CA GLN A 121 -5.94 11.16 -5.44
C GLN A 121 -4.83 11.34 -4.39
N VAL A 122 -3.87 12.26 -4.63
CA VAL A 122 -2.75 12.50 -3.71
C VAL A 122 -3.19 13.49 -2.63
N GLU A 123 -3.47 12.99 -1.43
CA GLU A 123 -3.90 13.78 -0.29
C GLU A 123 -2.76 14.65 0.27
N VAL A 124 -1.56 14.11 0.27
CA VAL A 124 -0.37 14.73 0.85
C VAL A 124 0.89 14.31 0.09
N SER A 125 1.86 15.21 -0.02
CA SER A 125 3.20 14.87 -0.51
C SER A 125 3.90 13.99 0.52
N THR A 126 4.47 12.88 0.07
CA THR A 126 5.21 11.92 0.91
C THR A 126 6.55 11.56 0.27
N GLY A 127 7.40 10.84 1.02
CA GLY A 127 8.76 10.51 0.59
C GLY A 127 9.74 10.62 1.73
N SER A 128 9.58 11.63 2.61
CA SER A 128 10.19 11.66 3.93
C SER A 128 9.42 10.67 4.81
N LEU A 129 10.07 9.57 5.18
CA LEU A 129 9.44 8.48 5.94
C LEU A 129 9.01 8.97 7.33
N GLY A 130 7.96 8.38 7.88
CA GLY A 130 7.39 8.74 9.16
C GLY A 130 6.49 9.98 9.16
N GLN A 131 6.42 10.76 8.05
CA GLN A 131 5.62 11.99 8.02
C GLN A 131 4.16 11.74 7.58
N GLY A 132 3.95 10.82 6.63
CA GLY A 132 2.62 10.56 6.08
C GLY A 132 1.62 10.07 7.13
N ILE A 133 2.06 9.28 8.09
CA ILE A 133 1.19 8.77 9.16
C ILE A 133 0.68 9.90 10.06
N GLY A 134 1.52 10.89 10.41
CA GLY A 134 1.08 12.06 11.18
C GLY A 134 -0.03 12.83 10.47
N VAL A 135 0.09 13.01 9.14
CA VAL A 135 -0.95 13.65 8.33
C VAL A 135 -2.22 12.78 8.27
N ALA A 136 -2.09 11.45 8.12
CA ALA A 136 -3.24 10.54 8.14
C ALA A 136 -4.01 10.61 9.48
N VAL A 137 -3.29 10.72 10.60
CA VAL A 137 -3.88 10.94 11.93
C VAL A 137 -4.65 12.27 11.98
N GLY A 138 -4.07 13.35 11.46
CA GLY A 138 -4.74 14.66 11.37
C GLY A 138 -6.01 14.62 10.54
N ILE A 139 -5.98 13.96 9.37
CA ILE A 139 -7.16 13.78 8.51
C ILE A 139 -8.23 12.96 9.24
N ALA A 140 -7.86 11.84 9.88
CA ALA A 140 -8.80 10.98 10.59
C ALA A 140 -9.44 11.71 11.79
N LEU A 141 -8.66 12.51 12.52
CA LEU A 141 -9.15 13.33 13.62
C LEU A 141 -10.15 14.38 13.13
N GLY A 142 -9.81 15.14 12.08
CA GLY A 142 -10.72 16.11 11.48
C GLY A 142 -12.04 15.50 11.06
N MET A 143 -12.02 14.35 10.37
CA MET A 143 -13.24 13.64 10.00
C MET A 143 -14.08 13.20 11.20
N LYS A 144 -13.41 12.73 12.26
CA LYS A 144 -14.10 12.33 13.48
C LYS A 144 -14.77 13.52 14.20
N MET A 145 -14.08 14.65 14.24
CA MET A 145 -14.64 15.91 14.80
C MET A 145 -15.86 16.39 14.01
N GLU A 146 -15.79 16.33 12.70
CA GLU A 146 -16.89 16.66 11.78
C GLU A 146 -17.97 15.56 11.70
N ARG A 147 -17.83 14.45 12.44
CA ARG A 147 -18.76 13.30 12.44
C ARG A 147 -18.97 12.71 11.04
N LEU A 148 -17.96 12.77 10.18
CA LEU A 148 -18.02 12.22 8.82
C LEU A 148 -17.83 10.69 8.84
N PRO A 149 -18.55 9.94 7.99
CA PRO A 149 -18.45 8.48 7.95
C PRO A 149 -17.23 7.95 7.19
N ASN A 150 -16.42 8.83 6.66
CA ASN A 150 -15.23 8.52 5.85
C ASN A 150 -14.17 7.83 6.69
N ARG A 151 -13.39 6.98 6.05
CA ARG A 151 -12.26 6.30 6.67
C ARG A 151 -10.95 6.78 6.07
N VAL A 152 -9.88 6.63 6.82
CA VAL A 152 -8.51 6.91 6.39
C VAL A 152 -7.72 5.60 6.41
N TYR A 153 -7.03 5.33 5.32
CA TYR A 153 -6.10 4.23 5.18
C TYR A 153 -4.70 4.80 4.98
N CYS A 154 -3.73 4.28 5.73
CA CYS A 154 -2.34 4.69 5.65
C CYS A 154 -1.44 3.48 5.40
N SER A 155 -0.70 3.49 4.27
CA SER A 155 0.32 2.49 3.97
C SER A 155 1.64 2.91 4.55
N MET A 156 2.33 2.00 5.24
CA MET A 156 3.65 2.20 5.82
C MET A 156 4.59 1.04 5.48
N GLY A 157 5.89 1.30 5.45
CA GLY A 157 6.91 0.28 5.39
C GLY A 157 7.39 -0.13 6.78
N ASP A 158 7.98 -1.31 6.91
CA ASP A 158 8.57 -1.74 8.18
C ASP A 158 9.81 -0.91 8.56
N GLY A 159 10.74 -0.65 7.62
CA GLY A 159 11.86 0.25 7.87
C GLY A 159 11.42 1.70 8.20
N GLU A 160 10.26 2.13 7.73
CA GLU A 160 9.69 3.43 8.11
C GLU A 160 9.35 3.51 9.61
N LEU A 161 9.04 2.38 10.25
CA LEU A 161 8.73 2.32 11.68
C LEU A 161 9.94 2.61 12.59
N GLU A 162 11.15 2.70 12.02
CA GLU A 162 12.34 3.15 12.74
C GLU A 162 12.31 4.66 13.01
N GLU A 163 11.46 5.42 12.30
CA GLU A 163 11.25 6.85 12.55
C GLU A 163 10.42 7.10 13.81
N GLY A 164 10.92 7.92 14.74
CA GLY A 164 10.24 8.24 16.00
C GLY A 164 8.85 8.86 15.82
N SER A 165 8.67 9.67 14.78
CA SER A 165 7.40 10.30 14.43
C SER A 165 6.25 9.31 14.16
N CYS A 166 6.56 8.07 13.76
CA CYS A 166 5.55 7.01 13.62
C CYS A 166 4.91 6.69 14.98
N TRP A 167 5.73 6.53 16.01
CA TRP A 167 5.29 6.17 17.36
C TRP A 167 4.54 7.31 18.04
N GLU A 168 4.94 8.55 17.80
CA GLU A 168 4.20 9.75 18.23
C GLU A 168 2.81 9.78 17.57
N ALA A 169 2.72 9.49 16.28
CA ALA A 169 1.47 9.43 15.56
C ALA A 169 0.56 8.29 16.08
N PHE A 170 1.11 7.12 16.42
CA PHE A 170 0.36 6.01 17.01
C PHE A 170 -0.19 6.37 18.39
N ALA A 171 0.61 7.01 19.24
CA ALA A 171 0.18 7.50 20.55
C ALA A 171 -1.00 8.48 20.39
N ALA A 172 -0.91 9.44 19.48
CA ALA A 172 -1.98 10.39 19.18
C ALA A 172 -3.23 9.69 18.63
N ALA A 173 -3.08 8.77 17.66
CA ALA A 173 -4.20 8.03 17.09
C ALA A 173 -4.97 7.24 18.14
N SER A 174 -4.25 6.61 19.07
CA SER A 174 -4.82 5.87 20.19
C SER A 174 -5.52 6.79 21.18
N HIS A 175 -4.86 7.89 21.59
CA HIS A 175 -5.41 8.89 22.52
C HIS A 175 -6.76 9.41 22.04
N TYR A 176 -6.86 9.79 20.76
CA TYR A 176 -8.08 10.30 20.16
C TYR A 176 -9.05 9.19 19.70
N LYS A 177 -8.71 7.91 19.98
CA LYS A 177 -9.56 6.73 19.65
C LYS A 177 -10.00 6.73 18.18
N LEU A 178 -9.06 6.93 17.24
CA LEU A 178 -9.34 7.09 15.81
C LEU A 178 -9.71 5.73 15.17
N ASP A 179 -10.90 5.23 15.46
CA ASP A 179 -11.43 3.98 14.91
C ASP A 179 -11.80 4.07 13.42
N ASN A 180 -11.73 5.26 12.84
CA ASN A 180 -11.81 5.53 11.40
C ASN A 180 -10.44 5.47 10.70
N LEU A 181 -9.32 5.27 11.42
CA LEU A 181 -7.98 5.09 10.86
C LEU A 181 -7.61 3.60 10.81
N THR A 182 -7.19 3.16 9.63
CA THR A 182 -6.58 1.85 9.41
C THR A 182 -5.19 2.05 8.82
N ILE A 183 -4.19 1.66 9.58
CA ILE A 183 -2.78 1.61 9.16
C ILE A 183 -2.52 0.21 8.63
N PHE A 184 -1.77 0.06 7.55
CA PHE A 184 -1.27 -1.24 7.15
C PHE A 184 0.21 -1.15 6.80
N ILE A 185 0.96 -2.15 7.26
CA ILE A 185 2.41 -2.19 7.26
C ILE A 185 2.86 -3.28 6.27
N ASP A 186 3.66 -2.87 5.30
CA ASP A 186 4.40 -3.77 4.40
C ASP A 186 5.58 -4.38 5.18
N ARG A 187 5.32 -5.51 5.88
CA ARG A 187 6.35 -6.21 6.67
C ARG A 187 7.09 -7.22 5.79
N ASN A 188 7.98 -6.72 4.95
CA ASN A 188 8.81 -7.55 4.09
C ASN A 188 10.18 -7.92 4.72
N GLY A 189 10.54 -7.31 5.85
CA GLY A 189 11.76 -7.58 6.60
C GLY A 189 13.02 -6.98 6.00
N LEU A 190 12.88 -6.10 4.99
CA LEU A 190 14.00 -5.53 4.25
C LEU A 190 13.86 -4.02 4.10
N GLN A 191 14.97 -3.33 4.17
CA GLN A 191 15.11 -1.92 3.85
C GLN A 191 16.30 -1.72 2.90
N GLN A 192 16.62 -0.48 2.55
CA GLN A 192 17.60 -0.17 1.52
C GLN A 192 18.97 -0.85 1.72
N ASN A 193 19.43 -0.93 2.96
CA ASN A 193 20.79 -1.39 3.28
C ASN A 193 20.85 -2.81 3.86
N GLY A 194 19.72 -3.55 3.92
CA GLY A 194 19.72 -4.91 4.45
C GLY A 194 18.40 -5.30 5.14
N ARG A 195 18.50 -6.25 6.05
CA ARG A 195 17.37 -6.72 6.86
C ARG A 195 17.05 -5.71 7.96
N THR A 196 15.77 -5.39 8.17
CA THR A 196 15.32 -4.48 9.22
C THR A 196 15.85 -4.90 10.59
N GLU A 197 15.74 -6.19 10.94
CA GLU A 197 16.23 -6.71 12.23
C GLU A 197 17.77 -6.67 12.40
N GLY A 198 18.52 -6.51 11.32
CA GLY A 198 19.96 -6.36 11.36
C GLY A 198 20.44 -4.90 11.45
N ILE A 199 19.54 -3.95 11.14
CA ILE A 199 19.84 -2.51 11.14
C ILE A 199 19.27 -1.87 12.40
N MET A 200 17.94 -1.98 12.61
CA MET A 200 17.26 -1.50 13.81
C MET A 200 16.09 -2.44 14.13
N THR A 201 16.19 -3.18 15.22
CA THR A 201 15.23 -4.22 15.61
C THR A 201 13.83 -3.67 15.83
N LEU A 202 12.85 -4.21 15.12
CA LEU A 202 11.43 -3.88 15.26
C LEU A 202 10.66 -4.91 16.10
N GLU A 203 11.15 -6.16 16.17
CA GLU A 203 10.44 -7.20 16.91
C GLU A 203 10.56 -7.02 18.45
N PRO A 204 9.56 -7.39 19.21
CA PRO A 204 8.27 -7.94 18.76
C PRO A 204 7.29 -6.83 18.30
N LEU A 205 7.12 -6.67 16.98
CA LEU A 205 6.38 -5.55 16.41
C LEU A 205 4.90 -5.50 16.82
N ALA A 206 4.24 -6.65 16.86
CA ALA A 206 2.81 -6.72 17.21
C ALA A 206 2.56 -6.23 18.65
N GLU A 207 3.40 -6.63 19.59
CA GLU A 207 3.34 -6.22 20.99
C GLU A 207 3.64 -4.73 21.14
N ARG A 208 4.65 -4.22 20.44
CA ARG A 208 4.97 -2.78 20.44
C ARG A 208 3.79 -1.94 19.97
N LEU A 209 3.19 -2.27 18.81
CA LEU A 209 2.00 -1.58 18.30
C LEU A 209 0.81 -1.70 19.25
N SER A 210 0.62 -2.87 19.86
CA SER A 210 -0.45 -3.09 20.84
C SER A 210 -0.25 -2.25 22.11
N SER A 211 1.00 -2.08 22.58
CA SER A 211 1.31 -1.25 23.75
C SER A 211 1.03 0.23 23.51
N PHE A 212 1.10 0.68 22.25
CA PHE A 212 0.65 2.02 21.83
C PHE A 212 -0.89 2.12 21.68
N GLY A 213 -1.65 1.08 22.03
CA GLY A 213 -3.11 1.07 22.06
C GLY A 213 -3.78 0.79 20.71
N LEU A 214 -3.05 0.29 19.71
CA LEU A 214 -3.63 -0.10 18.44
C LEU A 214 -4.27 -1.50 18.51
N ASN A 215 -5.33 -1.71 17.72
CA ASN A 215 -5.84 -3.05 17.44
C ASN A 215 -4.97 -3.69 16.34
N VAL A 216 -4.15 -4.66 16.71
CA VAL A 216 -3.19 -5.30 15.81
C VAL A 216 -3.81 -6.53 15.13
N ILE A 217 -3.59 -6.65 13.83
CA ILE A 217 -4.07 -7.75 12.99
C ILE A 217 -2.89 -8.24 12.14
N ASN A 218 -2.51 -9.50 12.27
CA ASN A 218 -1.51 -10.12 11.40
C ASN A 218 -2.20 -10.84 10.23
N ALA A 219 -1.65 -10.73 9.03
CA ALA A 219 -2.15 -11.41 7.83
C ALA A 219 -1.03 -11.67 6.83
N ASP A 220 -1.19 -12.70 6.01
CA ASP A 220 -0.37 -12.92 4.83
C ASP A 220 -0.78 -11.89 3.76
N GLY A 221 0.18 -11.03 3.36
CA GLY A 221 0.00 -10.01 2.33
C GLY A 221 -0.09 -10.54 0.91
N HIS A 222 -0.03 -11.87 0.72
CA HIS A 222 -0.18 -12.55 -0.56
C HIS A 222 -1.41 -13.47 -0.63
N ASP A 223 -2.16 -13.61 0.48
CA ASP A 223 -3.44 -14.33 0.54
C ASP A 223 -4.60 -13.33 0.53
N PHE A 224 -5.29 -13.22 -0.59
CA PHE A 224 -6.44 -12.31 -0.73
C PHE A 224 -7.56 -12.56 0.28
N THR A 225 -7.75 -13.80 0.72
CA THR A 225 -8.75 -14.12 1.74
C THR A 225 -8.37 -13.50 3.07
N GLN A 226 -7.10 -13.62 3.47
CA GLN A 226 -6.59 -13.01 4.69
C GLN A 226 -6.55 -11.48 4.59
N ILE A 227 -6.11 -10.92 3.45
CA ILE A 227 -6.06 -9.47 3.22
C ILE A 227 -7.46 -8.85 3.39
N LEU A 228 -8.47 -9.39 2.70
CA LEU A 228 -9.84 -8.88 2.77
C LEU A 228 -10.45 -9.05 4.17
N ALA A 229 -10.19 -10.19 4.84
CA ALA A 229 -10.62 -10.44 6.22
C ALA A 229 -9.98 -9.46 7.20
N ALA A 230 -8.68 -9.16 7.04
CA ALA A 230 -7.95 -8.22 7.88
C ALA A 230 -8.53 -6.79 7.75
N PHE A 231 -8.76 -6.29 6.55
CA PHE A 231 -9.41 -5.00 6.34
C PHE A 231 -10.85 -4.96 6.89
N LYS A 232 -11.62 -6.04 6.71
CA LYS A 232 -12.96 -6.16 7.30
C LYS A 232 -12.92 -6.10 8.84
N LYS A 233 -11.98 -6.81 9.47
CA LYS A 233 -11.78 -6.79 10.93
C LYS A 233 -11.37 -5.40 11.42
N ALA A 234 -10.42 -4.74 10.74
CA ALA A 234 -10.02 -3.37 11.04
C ALA A 234 -11.19 -2.39 10.95
N ARG A 235 -12.04 -2.51 9.91
CA ARG A 235 -13.22 -1.67 9.72
C ARG A 235 -14.28 -1.87 10.81
N ALA A 236 -14.39 -3.08 11.35
CA ALA A 236 -15.35 -3.42 12.41
C ALA A 236 -14.90 -2.96 13.81
N THR A 237 -13.62 -2.70 14.01
CA THR A 237 -13.04 -2.26 15.29
C THR A 237 -13.59 -0.89 15.66
N LYS A 238 -13.95 -0.73 16.95
CA LYS A 238 -14.46 0.52 17.51
C LYS A 238 -13.59 1.01 18.65
N GLY A 239 -13.53 2.33 18.80
CA GLY A 239 -12.86 2.99 19.91
C GLY A 239 -11.34 2.99 19.88
N LYS A 240 -10.69 2.42 18.86
CA LYS A 240 -9.23 2.47 18.68
C LYS A 240 -8.82 2.30 17.22
N PRO A 241 -7.67 2.87 16.80
CA PRO A 241 -7.13 2.66 15.45
C PRO A 241 -6.71 1.20 15.25
N SER A 242 -6.69 0.75 14.00
CA SER A 242 -6.22 -0.59 13.66
C SER A 242 -4.90 -0.52 12.90
N ALA A 243 -3.97 -1.42 13.23
CA ALA A 243 -2.75 -1.69 12.49
C ALA A 243 -2.79 -3.11 11.94
N ILE A 244 -2.69 -3.25 10.61
CA ILE A 244 -2.59 -4.56 9.95
C ILE A 244 -1.12 -4.76 9.57
N ILE A 245 -0.51 -5.82 10.07
CA ILE A 245 0.85 -6.23 9.69
C ILE A 245 0.69 -7.24 8.56
N PHE A 246 0.98 -6.83 7.33
CA PHE A 246 1.00 -7.74 6.19
C PHE A 246 2.39 -8.31 6.00
N LYS A 247 2.54 -9.62 6.22
CA LYS A 247 3.77 -10.32 5.83
C LYS A 247 3.83 -10.40 4.31
N THR A 248 4.83 -9.76 3.72
CA THR A 248 5.02 -9.66 2.28
C THR A 248 6.42 -10.15 1.87
N THR A 249 6.66 -10.21 0.58
CA THR A 249 7.95 -10.58 0.01
C THR A 249 8.38 -9.49 -0.98
N MET A 250 9.43 -8.76 -0.67
CA MET A 250 10.04 -7.81 -1.62
C MET A 250 10.39 -8.54 -2.92
N GLY A 251 10.09 -7.93 -4.07
CA GLY A 251 10.36 -8.55 -5.37
C GLY A 251 9.42 -9.70 -5.77
N LYS A 252 8.26 -9.83 -5.14
CA LYS A 252 7.28 -10.93 -5.39
C LYS A 252 6.97 -11.12 -6.86
N GLY A 253 7.08 -12.37 -7.32
CA GLY A 253 6.78 -12.79 -8.70
C GLY A 253 7.97 -12.70 -9.66
N VAL A 254 9.14 -12.22 -9.19
CA VAL A 254 10.38 -12.17 -9.99
C VAL A 254 11.49 -12.85 -9.20
N SER A 255 11.88 -14.05 -9.60
CA SER A 255 12.73 -14.96 -8.81
C SER A 255 14.07 -14.34 -8.39
N PHE A 256 14.73 -13.63 -9.31
CA PHE A 256 16.02 -13.00 -9.03
C PHE A 256 15.92 -11.75 -8.14
N MET A 257 14.70 -11.22 -7.89
CA MET A 257 14.45 -10.07 -7.03
C MET A 257 13.92 -10.45 -5.65
N GLN A 258 13.31 -11.64 -5.51
CA GLN A 258 12.61 -12.03 -4.28
C GLN A 258 13.54 -12.05 -3.07
N ALA A 259 13.09 -11.41 -1.99
CA ALA A 259 13.78 -11.31 -0.70
C ALA A 259 15.22 -10.75 -0.77
N LYS A 260 15.48 -9.86 -1.73
CA LYS A 260 16.79 -9.23 -1.94
C LYS A 260 16.67 -7.71 -1.82
N HIS A 261 17.34 -7.15 -0.82
CA HIS A 261 17.30 -5.72 -0.50
C HIS A 261 17.91 -4.82 -1.59
N GLU A 262 18.80 -5.36 -2.42
CA GLU A 262 19.45 -4.63 -3.53
C GLU A 262 18.43 -4.11 -4.55
N TRP A 263 17.25 -4.73 -4.59
CA TRP A 263 16.14 -4.30 -5.45
C TRP A 263 15.20 -3.28 -4.80
N HIS A 264 15.53 -2.82 -3.59
CA HIS A 264 14.71 -1.81 -2.91
C HIS A 264 14.56 -0.55 -3.79
N GLY A 265 15.67 0.06 -4.22
CA GLY A 265 15.67 1.30 -5.00
C GLY A 265 16.39 1.21 -6.35
N LYS A 266 16.60 0.01 -6.90
CA LYS A 266 17.32 -0.22 -8.15
C LYS A 266 16.34 -0.58 -9.27
N ALA A 267 16.33 0.22 -10.34
CA ALA A 267 15.59 -0.10 -11.56
C ALA A 267 16.22 -1.28 -12.30
N LEU A 268 15.40 -2.03 -13.05
CA LEU A 268 15.85 -3.14 -13.87
C LEU A 268 16.50 -2.61 -15.18
N SER A 269 17.52 -3.30 -15.66
CA SER A 269 17.97 -3.13 -17.05
C SER A 269 16.91 -3.68 -18.02
N GLN A 270 17.02 -3.35 -19.32
CA GLN A 270 16.08 -3.86 -20.33
C GLN A 270 16.07 -5.40 -20.38
N THR A 271 17.25 -6.03 -20.27
CA THR A 271 17.36 -7.49 -20.25
C THR A 271 16.70 -8.09 -19.02
N GLN A 272 16.95 -7.53 -17.84
CA GLN A 272 16.32 -7.96 -16.58
C GLN A 272 14.80 -7.76 -16.61
N ALA A 273 14.34 -6.64 -17.20
CA ALA A 273 12.91 -6.40 -17.36
C ALA A 273 12.24 -7.44 -18.28
N ALA A 274 12.89 -7.81 -19.39
CA ALA A 274 12.36 -8.86 -20.26
C ALA A 274 12.25 -10.22 -19.54
N GLU A 275 13.24 -10.58 -18.73
CA GLU A 275 13.21 -11.77 -17.88
C GLU A 275 12.09 -11.72 -16.84
N ALA A 276 11.99 -10.60 -16.08
CA ALA A 276 10.95 -10.40 -15.09
C ALA A 276 9.54 -10.47 -15.69
N LEU A 277 9.33 -9.85 -16.86
CA LEU A 277 8.05 -9.89 -17.56
C LEU A 277 7.67 -11.29 -18.03
N LYS A 278 8.66 -12.13 -18.43
CA LYS A 278 8.44 -13.53 -18.79
C LYS A 278 7.99 -14.36 -17.56
N GLU A 279 8.61 -14.14 -16.39
CA GLU A 279 8.19 -14.80 -15.16
C GLU A 279 6.77 -14.39 -14.73
N LEU A 280 6.45 -13.08 -14.83
CA LEU A 280 5.13 -12.54 -14.47
C LEU A 280 4.01 -12.95 -15.44
N ALA A 281 4.34 -13.45 -16.63
CA ALA A 281 3.35 -13.94 -17.60
C ALA A 281 2.87 -15.39 -17.33
N GLN A 282 3.56 -16.14 -16.48
CA GLN A 282 3.20 -17.50 -16.06
C GLN A 282 2.17 -17.45 -14.91
#